data_e9b867d06a2f81c98d80f7d241b147da
#
_entry.id   e9b867d06a2f81c98d80f7d241b147da
#
_cell.length_a   1.000
_cell.length_b   1.000
_cell.length_c   1.000
_cell.angle_alpha   90.00
_cell.angle_beta   90.00
_cell.angle_gamma   90.00
#
_symmetry.space_group_name_H-M   'P 1'
#
loop_
_entity.id
_entity.type
_entity.pdbx_description
1 polymer ?
#
loop_
_entity_poly.entity_id
_entity_poly.type
_entity_poly.pdbx_seq_one_letter_code
_entity_poly.pdbx_strand_id
1 'polypeptide(L)'
;MPTDAVANRLMVEVHYYSPSQFTGVWENGKPYYFWGAANHVPSGSYKNYNSTWGEESELSAQFNKMKAKFADKGIPVLLGEFGANWRSIGNTAAQKKHDASIKLFNKLVVQNAINCGMVPMVWDVNVANQSGTTGIMTVINRGSRSVFCTPAMEGITEGASSVWVALLRVQTVSAECR
;
A
#
# COMPACT_ATOMS: atom_id res chain seq x y z
N MET A 1 -17.61 -8.51 16.47
CA MET A 1 -18.00 -7.09 16.60
C MET A 1 -18.68 -6.91 17.93
N PRO A 2 -18.45 -5.79 18.63
CA PRO A 2 -19.30 -5.40 19.74
C PRO A 2 -20.74 -5.21 19.27
N THR A 3 -21.69 -5.30 20.18
CA THR A 3 -23.10 -4.98 19.90
C THR A 3 -23.36 -3.50 20.13
N ASP A 4 -24.17 -2.89 19.28
CA ASP A 4 -24.63 -1.51 19.44
C ASP A 4 -26.17 -1.51 19.61
N ALA A 5 -26.65 -0.63 20.46
CA ALA A 5 -28.10 -0.44 20.66
C ALA A 5 -28.76 0.24 19.44
N VAL A 6 -27.97 0.95 18.63
CA VAL A 6 -28.43 1.63 17.41
C VAL A 6 -27.82 0.95 16.19
N ALA A 7 -28.65 0.50 15.27
CA ALA A 7 -28.19 -0.17 14.05
C ALA A 7 -27.33 0.76 13.16
N ASN A 8 -26.37 0.18 12.45
CA ASN A 8 -25.53 0.83 11.44
C ASN A 8 -24.67 2.00 11.97
N ARG A 9 -24.23 1.95 13.23
CA ARG A 9 -23.36 2.95 13.84
C ARG A 9 -21.93 2.51 14.05
N LEU A 10 -21.62 1.24 13.76
CA LEU A 10 -20.27 0.70 13.91
C LEU A 10 -19.59 0.53 12.56
N MET A 11 -18.30 0.81 12.53
CA MET A 11 -17.39 0.51 11.44
C MET A 11 -16.14 -0.20 11.98
N VAL A 12 -15.39 -0.83 11.10
CA VAL A 12 -14.12 -1.48 11.45
C VAL A 12 -12.99 -0.64 10.89
N GLU A 13 -11.99 -0.38 11.70
CA GLU A 13 -10.72 0.17 11.27
C GLU A 13 -9.63 -0.91 11.34
N VAL A 14 -8.80 -0.98 10.31
CA VAL A 14 -7.64 -1.86 10.23
C VAL A 14 -6.45 -1.10 9.67
N HIS A 15 -5.23 -1.54 10.02
CA HIS A 15 -3.99 -1.01 9.49
C HIS A 15 -3.26 -2.09 8.71
N TYR A 16 -2.50 -1.71 7.68
CA TYR A 16 -1.74 -2.66 6.86
C TYR A 16 -0.29 -2.25 6.70
N TYR A 17 0.60 -3.01 7.36
CA TYR A 17 2.03 -2.79 7.36
C TYR A 17 2.84 -4.09 7.17
N SER A 18 2.35 -4.98 6.29
CA SER A 18 3.03 -6.23 5.98
C SER A 18 3.72 -6.22 4.62
N PRO A 19 4.97 -6.70 4.53
CA PRO A 19 5.82 -7.14 5.63
C PRO A 19 6.43 -5.97 6.41
N SER A 20 6.52 -6.10 7.72
CA SER A 20 6.98 -5.01 8.62
C SER A 20 8.40 -4.53 8.31
N GLN A 21 9.28 -5.42 7.83
CA GLN A 21 10.65 -5.06 7.44
C GLN A 21 10.70 -4.15 6.20
N PHE A 22 9.72 -4.22 5.31
CA PHE A 22 9.62 -3.35 4.15
C PHE A 22 8.96 -2.02 4.52
N THR A 23 7.85 -2.09 5.24
CA THR A 23 7.11 -0.90 5.65
C THR A 23 7.84 -0.06 6.68
N GLY A 24 8.73 -0.70 7.49
CA GLY A 24 9.54 -0.01 8.47
C GLY A 24 8.81 0.36 9.76
N VAL A 25 7.63 -0.19 9.98
CA VAL A 25 6.87 0.02 11.24
C VAL A 25 7.42 -0.83 12.37
N TRP A 26 8.18 -1.85 12.05
CA TRP A 26 8.77 -2.77 13.02
C TRP A 26 10.27 -2.94 12.76
N GLU A 27 11.10 -2.61 13.73
CA GLU A 27 12.57 -2.59 13.58
C GLU A 27 13.26 -3.93 13.87
N ASN A 28 12.54 -4.99 14.19
CA ASN A 28 13.15 -6.28 14.47
C ASN A 28 13.59 -6.98 13.17
N GLY A 29 14.88 -7.08 12.99
CA GLY A 29 15.50 -7.79 11.89
C GLY A 29 16.04 -6.89 10.78
N LYS A 30 16.51 -7.53 9.71
CA LYS A 30 17.07 -6.85 8.55
C LYS A 30 15.96 -6.20 7.71
N PRO A 31 16.09 -4.94 7.31
CA PRO A 31 15.09 -4.29 6.48
C PRO A 31 15.00 -4.93 5.10
N TYR A 32 13.81 -4.98 4.52
CA TYR A 32 13.64 -5.27 3.11
C TYR A 32 13.65 -3.98 2.29
N TYR A 33 14.33 -4.01 1.15
CA TYR A 33 14.37 -2.91 0.21
C TYR A 33 13.52 -3.21 -1.03
N PHE A 34 13.33 -4.49 -1.34
CA PHE A 34 12.66 -4.93 -2.55
C PHE A 34 11.45 -5.79 -2.21
N TRP A 35 10.30 -5.32 -2.64
CA TRP A 35 9.01 -5.94 -2.47
C TRP A 35 8.35 -6.14 -3.85
N GLY A 36 7.63 -7.26 -3.98
CA GLY A 36 7.08 -7.71 -5.24
C GLY A 36 8.09 -8.53 -6.05
N ALA A 37 7.72 -9.74 -6.43
CA ALA A 37 8.64 -10.73 -7.01
C ALA A 37 9.41 -10.21 -8.23
N ALA A 38 8.80 -9.36 -9.07
CA ALA A 38 9.44 -8.75 -10.22
C ALA A 38 10.53 -7.72 -9.87
N ASN A 39 10.50 -7.19 -8.65
CA ASN A 39 11.44 -6.19 -8.16
C ASN A 39 12.63 -6.80 -7.42
N HIS A 40 12.64 -8.10 -7.18
CA HIS A 40 13.73 -8.76 -6.48
C HIS A 40 15.06 -8.61 -7.23
N VAL A 41 16.13 -8.53 -6.43
CA VAL A 41 17.52 -8.53 -6.93
C VAL A 41 18.03 -9.97 -6.88
N PRO A 42 18.41 -10.57 -8.04
CA PRO A 42 18.71 -12.01 -8.10
C PRO A 42 20.06 -12.39 -7.49
N SER A 43 21.01 -11.45 -7.42
CA SER A 43 22.39 -11.72 -6.98
C SER A 43 23.08 -10.49 -6.40
N GLY A 44 24.27 -10.68 -5.86
CA GLY A 44 25.11 -9.61 -5.28
C GLY A 44 24.71 -9.21 -3.85
N SER A 45 25.30 -8.13 -3.35
CA SER A 45 25.17 -7.68 -1.95
C SER A 45 23.73 -7.31 -1.56
N TYR A 46 22.90 -6.92 -2.53
CA TYR A 46 21.52 -6.50 -2.31
C TYR A 46 20.51 -7.66 -2.31
N LYS A 47 20.87 -8.88 -2.75
CA LYS A 47 19.97 -10.04 -2.77
C LYS A 47 19.28 -10.30 -1.42
N ASN A 48 20.02 -10.11 -0.33
CA ASN A 48 19.53 -10.37 1.01
C ASN A 48 18.54 -9.32 1.54
N TYR A 49 18.19 -8.31 0.74
CA TYR A 49 17.19 -7.28 1.07
C TYR A 49 15.88 -7.47 0.31
N ASN A 50 15.73 -8.59 -0.40
CA ASN A 50 14.44 -8.98 -0.96
C ASN A 50 13.48 -9.38 0.14
N SER A 51 12.20 -9.07 -0.02
CA SER A 51 11.15 -9.61 0.84
C SER A 51 11.11 -11.14 0.72
N THR A 52 10.81 -11.82 1.80
CA THR A 52 10.65 -13.28 1.85
C THR A 52 9.26 -13.71 2.27
N TRP A 53 8.38 -12.76 2.55
CA TRP A 53 6.98 -12.95 2.93
C TRP A 53 6.19 -11.64 2.73
N GLY A 54 4.85 -11.70 2.82
CA GLY A 54 4.00 -10.51 2.79
C GLY A 54 3.90 -9.85 1.42
N GLU A 55 4.12 -10.61 0.34
CA GLU A 55 4.09 -10.08 -1.02
C GLU A 55 2.69 -10.14 -1.65
N GLU A 56 2.57 -9.99 -2.97
CA GLU A 56 1.33 -9.71 -3.69
C GLU A 56 0.18 -10.64 -3.35
N SER A 57 0.44 -11.95 -3.30
CA SER A 57 -0.62 -12.94 -3.03
C SER A 57 -1.10 -12.89 -1.57
N GLU A 58 -0.18 -12.70 -0.64
CA GLU A 58 -0.50 -12.59 0.78
C GLU A 58 -1.24 -11.28 1.07
N LEU A 59 -0.81 -10.16 0.46
CA LEU A 59 -1.52 -8.89 0.50
C LEU A 59 -2.99 -9.10 0.07
N SER A 60 -3.21 -9.62 -1.12
CA SER A 60 -4.56 -9.85 -1.65
C SER A 60 -5.40 -10.76 -0.76
N ALA A 61 -4.78 -11.81 -0.17
CA ALA A 61 -5.47 -12.71 0.75
C ALA A 61 -5.94 -12.00 2.03
N GLN A 62 -5.13 -11.09 2.60
CA GLN A 62 -5.53 -10.32 3.79
C GLN A 62 -6.70 -9.37 3.50
N PHE A 63 -6.68 -8.68 2.36
CA PHE A 63 -7.79 -7.80 1.97
C PHE A 63 -9.08 -8.58 1.70
N ASN A 64 -9.01 -9.70 1.00
CA ASN A 64 -10.16 -10.59 0.77
C ASN A 64 -10.73 -11.15 2.08
N LYS A 65 -9.87 -11.46 3.07
CA LYS A 65 -10.31 -11.88 4.40
C LYS A 65 -11.12 -10.80 5.11
N MET A 66 -10.69 -9.53 5.04
CA MET A 66 -11.44 -8.42 5.62
C MET A 66 -12.75 -8.17 4.88
N LYS A 67 -12.74 -8.25 3.54
CA LYS A 67 -13.94 -8.18 2.71
C LYS A 67 -14.98 -9.20 3.16
N ALA A 68 -14.63 -10.48 3.17
CA ALA A 68 -15.55 -11.57 3.55
C ALA A 68 -16.03 -11.47 5.01
N LYS A 69 -15.16 -10.97 5.89
CA LYS A 69 -15.50 -10.86 7.31
C LYS A 69 -16.43 -9.70 7.64
N PHE A 70 -16.33 -8.57 6.93
CA PHE A 70 -17.00 -7.33 7.25
C PHE A 70 -17.73 -6.69 6.08
N ALA A 71 -17.06 -6.33 4.99
CA ALA A 71 -17.64 -5.55 3.90
C ALA A 71 -18.82 -6.27 3.22
N ASP A 72 -18.70 -7.57 2.96
CA ASP A 72 -19.77 -8.40 2.38
C ASP A 72 -20.99 -8.56 3.31
N LYS A 73 -20.85 -8.15 4.56
CA LYS A 73 -21.93 -8.14 5.56
C LYS A 73 -22.50 -6.74 5.80
N GLY A 74 -22.14 -5.78 4.94
CA GLY A 74 -22.61 -4.39 5.07
C GLY A 74 -21.94 -3.60 6.21
N ILE A 75 -20.84 -4.10 6.80
CA ILE A 75 -20.09 -3.39 7.83
C ILE A 75 -18.99 -2.57 7.13
N PRO A 76 -19.00 -1.23 7.23
CA PRO A 76 -17.99 -0.39 6.63
C PRO A 76 -16.59 -0.71 7.18
N VAL A 77 -15.57 -0.72 6.31
CA VAL A 77 -14.18 -0.95 6.70
C VAL A 77 -13.33 0.23 6.26
N LEU A 78 -12.60 0.80 7.20
CA LEU A 78 -11.58 1.81 6.99
C LEU A 78 -10.20 1.14 7.05
N LEU A 79 -9.41 1.26 5.97
CA LEU A 79 -7.99 1.04 6.05
C LEU A 79 -7.35 2.35 6.56
N GLY A 80 -7.32 2.52 7.89
CA GLY A 80 -6.97 3.79 8.54
C GLY A 80 -5.50 4.16 8.40
N GLU A 81 -4.64 3.16 8.18
CA GLU A 81 -3.23 3.40 7.95
C GLU A 81 -2.63 2.36 7.01
N PHE A 82 -1.80 2.83 6.08
CA PHE A 82 -0.87 2.03 5.30
C PHE A 82 0.26 2.91 4.78
N GLY A 83 1.39 2.30 4.44
CA GLY A 83 2.53 2.96 3.83
C GLY A 83 3.77 2.08 3.85
N ALA A 84 4.83 2.54 3.22
CA ALA A 84 6.12 1.89 3.24
C ALA A 84 7.26 2.92 3.27
N ASN A 85 8.33 2.58 3.98
CA ASN A 85 9.49 3.44 4.11
C ASN A 85 10.28 3.52 2.81
N TRP A 86 10.29 4.70 2.19
CA TRP A 86 11.24 4.99 1.13
C TRP A 86 12.65 5.21 1.69
N ARG A 87 13.68 4.69 1.00
CA ARG A 87 15.07 4.72 1.43
C ARG A 87 15.96 5.21 0.31
N SER A 88 16.99 5.99 0.63
CA SER A 88 18.07 6.31 -0.29
C SER A 88 19.15 5.24 -0.18
N ILE A 89 19.25 4.36 -1.18
CA ILE A 89 20.11 3.17 -1.13
C ILE A 89 21.55 3.47 -1.63
N GLY A 90 21.75 4.59 -2.35
CA GLY A 90 23.05 5.02 -2.85
C GLY A 90 23.57 4.25 -4.08
N ASN A 91 22.86 3.22 -4.55
CA ASN A 91 23.17 2.48 -5.77
C ASN A 91 22.05 2.67 -6.79
N THR A 92 22.36 3.21 -7.96
CA THR A 92 21.34 3.60 -8.96
C THR A 92 20.46 2.43 -9.41
N ALA A 93 21.02 1.23 -9.64
CA ALA A 93 20.23 0.07 -10.07
C ALA A 93 19.34 -0.47 -8.93
N ALA A 94 19.87 -0.55 -7.71
CA ALA A 94 19.13 -0.94 -6.53
C ALA A 94 18.06 0.10 -6.18
N GLN A 95 18.36 1.40 -6.32
CA GLN A 95 17.39 2.47 -6.09
C GLN A 95 16.17 2.34 -7.01
N LYS A 96 16.38 2.12 -8.31
CA LYS A 96 15.28 1.90 -9.27
C LYS A 96 14.38 0.73 -8.88
N LYS A 97 14.97 -0.37 -8.38
CA LYS A 97 14.23 -1.54 -7.89
C LYS A 97 13.45 -1.22 -6.60
N HIS A 98 14.07 -0.45 -5.70
CA HIS A 98 13.39 0.01 -4.49
C HIS A 98 12.22 0.94 -4.82
N ASP A 99 12.44 1.92 -5.69
CA ASP A 99 11.38 2.86 -6.12
C ASP A 99 10.22 2.11 -6.78
N ALA A 100 10.52 1.12 -7.63
CA ALA A 100 9.50 0.26 -8.21
C ALA A 100 8.75 -0.57 -7.16
N SER A 101 9.42 -1.02 -6.10
CA SER A 101 8.81 -1.74 -4.98
C SER A 101 7.86 -0.83 -4.18
N ILE A 102 8.28 0.40 -3.87
CA ILE A 102 7.44 1.40 -3.19
C ILE A 102 6.19 1.73 -4.01
N LYS A 103 6.37 1.96 -5.31
CA LYS A 103 5.27 2.22 -6.23
C LYS A 103 4.28 1.06 -6.29
N LEU A 104 4.78 -0.16 -6.50
CA LEU A 104 3.95 -1.36 -6.61
C LEU A 104 3.18 -1.64 -5.32
N PHE A 105 3.84 -1.55 -4.16
CA PHE A 105 3.20 -1.75 -2.86
C PHE A 105 2.02 -0.78 -2.65
N ASN A 106 2.25 0.52 -2.80
CA ASN A 106 1.21 1.52 -2.61
C ASN A 106 0.06 1.34 -3.61
N LYS A 107 0.38 1.03 -4.89
CA LYS A 107 -0.62 0.73 -5.91
C LYS A 107 -1.51 -0.44 -5.49
N LEU A 108 -0.92 -1.57 -5.13
CA LEU A 108 -1.68 -2.78 -4.82
C LEU A 108 -2.46 -2.66 -3.51
N VAL A 109 -1.94 -1.96 -2.50
CA VAL A 109 -2.69 -1.69 -1.27
C VAL A 109 -3.94 -0.87 -1.58
N VAL A 110 -3.82 0.25 -2.29
CA VAL A 110 -4.97 1.10 -2.64
C VAL A 110 -5.96 0.36 -3.52
N GLN A 111 -5.49 -0.33 -4.56
CA GLN A 111 -6.33 -1.09 -5.48
C GLN A 111 -7.10 -2.19 -4.77
N ASN A 112 -6.43 -3.00 -3.93
CA ASN A 112 -7.09 -4.07 -3.17
C ASN A 112 -8.08 -3.51 -2.14
N ALA A 113 -7.72 -2.43 -1.43
CA ALA A 113 -8.63 -1.79 -0.49
C ALA A 113 -9.95 -1.38 -1.17
N ILE A 114 -9.88 -0.63 -2.26
CA ILE A 114 -11.07 -0.16 -2.98
C ILE A 114 -11.86 -1.34 -3.57
N ASN A 115 -11.20 -2.32 -4.20
CA ASN A 115 -11.84 -3.53 -4.75
C ASN A 115 -12.54 -4.37 -3.67
N CYS A 116 -12.08 -4.29 -2.44
CA CYS A 116 -12.66 -4.97 -1.28
C CYS A 116 -13.67 -4.10 -0.50
N GLY A 117 -14.06 -2.93 -1.04
CA GLY A 117 -15.04 -2.04 -0.39
C GLY A 117 -14.51 -1.30 0.84
N MET A 118 -13.20 -1.08 0.92
CA MET A 118 -12.55 -0.34 2.00
C MET A 118 -12.14 1.06 1.54
N VAL A 119 -12.08 1.99 2.48
CA VAL A 119 -11.55 3.35 2.25
C VAL A 119 -10.09 3.40 2.69
N PRO A 120 -9.11 3.54 1.77
CA PRO A 120 -7.70 3.59 2.13
C PRO A 120 -7.26 5.00 2.56
N MET A 121 -6.53 5.08 3.67
CA MET A 121 -5.87 6.29 4.18
C MET A 121 -4.36 6.06 4.28
N VAL A 122 -3.59 6.86 3.55
CA VAL A 122 -2.13 6.77 3.60
C VAL A 122 -1.59 7.38 4.89
N TRP A 123 -0.66 6.67 5.53
CA TRP A 123 0.10 7.23 6.63
C TRP A 123 1.28 8.07 6.11
N ASP A 124 1.43 9.29 6.63
CA ASP A 124 2.47 10.24 6.24
C ASP A 124 3.01 10.96 7.48
N VAL A 125 4.29 10.74 7.80
CA VAL A 125 4.93 11.32 8.99
C VAL A 125 5.35 12.79 8.80
N ASN A 126 5.21 13.35 7.59
CA ASN A 126 5.54 14.75 7.28
C ASN A 126 6.99 15.16 7.65
N VAL A 127 7.95 14.27 7.44
CA VAL A 127 9.38 14.55 7.66
C VAL A 127 10.08 14.40 6.32
N ALA A 128 10.49 15.51 5.71
CA ALA A 128 11.05 15.55 4.36
C ALA A 128 12.57 15.85 4.34
N ASN A 129 13.30 15.35 5.33
CA ASN A 129 14.75 15.54 5.45
C ASN A 129 15.51 14.22 5.60
N GLN A 130 15.03 13.18 4.94
CA GLN A 130 15.65 11.87 5.07
C GLN A 130 17.06 11.83 4.50
N SER A 131 17.94 11.12 5.22
CA SER A 131 19.27 10.74 4.75
C SER A 131 19.52 9.23 4.93
N GLY A 132 20.23 8.64 3.96
CA GLY A 132 20.67 7.25 4.03
C GLY A 132 19.54 6.22 3.96
N THR A 133 19.80 5.03 4.51
CA THR A 133 18.97 3.84 4.40
C THR A 133 17.96 3.65 5.54
N THR A 134 17.89 4.58 6.49
CA THR A 134 16.97 4.51 7.63
C THR A 134 15.51 4.40 7.18
N GLY A 135 15.19 5.09 6.09
CA GLY A 135 13.83 5.05 5.56
C GLY A 135 12.89 6.02 6.24
N ILE A 136 11.93 6.49 5.48
CA ILE A 136 10.90 7.40 5.97
C ILE A 136 9.60 7.21 5.20
N MET A 137 8.49 7.35 5.91
CA MET A 137 7.14 7.22 5.38
C MET A 137 6.54 8.61 5.18
N THR A 138 7.13 9.37 4.26
CA THR A 138 6.63 10.70 3.86
C THR A 138 6.30 10.68 2.38
N VAL A 139 5.10 11.07 2.02
CA VAL A 139 4.63 11.23 0.62
C VAL A 139 4.67 12.69 0.21
N ILE A 140 4.21 13.58 1.08
CA ILE A 140 4.08 15.01 0.83
C ILE A 140 4.99 15.81 1.77
N ASN A 141 5.80 16.69 1.18
CA ASN A 141 6.45 17.75 1.94
C ASN A 141 5.47 18.92 2.11
N ARG A 142 4.85 19.03 3.29
CA ARG A 142 3.85 20.06 3.55
C ARG A 142 4.46 21.46 3.65
N GLY A 143 5.74 21.57 4.01
CA GLY A 143 6.44 22.85 4.06
C GLY A 143 6.63 23.48 2.68
N SER A 144 7.08 22.70 1.70
CA SER A 144 7.25 23.15 0.30
C SER A 144 6.02 22.94 -0.57
N ARG A 145 4.98 22.26 -0.07
CA ARG A 145 3.76 21.89 -0.83
C ARG A 145 4.08 21.07 -2.09
N SER A 146 5.02 20.15 -1.99
CA SER A 146 5.47 19.33 -3.11
C SER A 146 5.44 17.84 -2.75
N VAL A 147 5.43 16.98 -3.77
CA VAL A 147 5.59 15.54 -3.58
C VAL A 147 7.02 15.28 -3.12
N PHE A 148 7.18 14.57 -1.99
CA PHE A 148 8.47 14.13 -1.48
C PHE A 148 8.83 12.75 -2.04
N CYS A 149 7.92 11.79 -1.96
CA CYS A 149 8.13 10.43 -2.46
C CYS A 149 7.30 10.19 -3.72
N THR A 150 7.87 10.49 -4.89
CA THR A 150 7.21 10.31 -6.19
C THR A 150 6.74 8.87 -6.41
N PRO A 151 7.53 7.80 -6.14
CA PRO A 151 7.08 6.43 -6.31
C PRO A 151 5.82 6.08 -5.50
N ALA A 152 5.73 6.57 -4.25
CA ALA A 152 4.54 6.34 -3.42
C ALA A 152 3.33 7.07 -4.00
N MET A 153 3.46 8.34 -4.36
CA MET A 153 2.38 9.13 -4.96
C MET A 153 1.87 8.52 -6.26
N GLU A 154 2.77 8.11 -7.15
CA GLU A 154 2.40 7.43 -8.39
C GLU A 154 1.63 6.13 -8.12
N GLY A 155 2.11 5.31 -7.17
CA GLY A 155 1.45 4.07 -6.79
C GLY A 155 0.03 4.31 -6.25
N ILE A 156 -0.14 5.25 -5.34
CA ILE A 156 -1.45 5.64 -4.79
C ILE A 156 -2.40 6.08 -5.91
N THR A 157 -1.93 6.96 -6.79
CA THR A 157 -2.73 7.49 -7.90
C THR A 157 -3.13 6.40 -8.89
N GLU A 158 -2.20 5.55 -9.29
CA GLU A 158 -2.48 4.42 -10.20
C GLU A 158 -3.44 3.41 -9.56
N GLY A 159 -3.27 3.10 -8.28
CA GLY A 159 -4.16 2.20 -7.54
C GLY A 159 -5.59 2.72 -7.49
N ALA A 160 -5.78 4.00 -7.23
CA ALA A 160 -7.09 4.64 -7.22
C ALA A 160 -7.72 4.69 -8.63
N SER A 161 -6.95 5.09 -9.64
CA SER A 161 -7.46 5.26 -11.02
C SER A 161 -7.87 3.94 -11.67
N SER A 162 -7.20 2.83 -11.36
CA SER A 162 -7.49 1.53 -11.97
C SER A 162 -8.90 1.02 -11.66
N VAL A 163 -9.47 1.43 -10.54
CA VAL A 163 -10.81 1.02 -10.13
C VAL A 163 -11.89 1.84 -10.84
N TRP A 164 -11.66 3.13 -11.05
CA TRP A 164 -12.60 3.98 -11.80
C TRP A 164 -12.78 3.53 -13.24
N VAL A 165 -11.69 3.11 -13.91
CA VAL A 165 -11.75 2.57 -15.27
C VAL A 165 -12.57 1.28 -15.33
N ALA A 166 -12.46 0.40 -14.33
CA ALA A 166 -13.26 -0.82 -14.25
C ALA A 166 -14.76 -0.51 -14.06
N LEU A 167 -15.10 0.42 -13.17
CA LEU A 167 -16.48 0.85 -12.94
C LEU A 167 -17.13 1.48 -14.18
N LEU A 168 -16.41 2.33 -14.90
CA LEU A 168 -16.89 2.94 -16.15
C LEU A 168 -17.15 1.87 -17.24
N ARG A 169 -16.29 0.86 -17.34
CA ARG A 169 -16.50 -0.25 -18.30
C ARG A 169 -17.73 -1.08 -17.98
N VAL A 170 -18.03 -1.32 -16.70
CA VAL A 170 -19.25 -2.06 -16.29
C VAL A 170 -20.51 -1.26 -16.65
N GLN A 171 -20.50 0.06 -16.50
CA GLN A 171 -21.64 0.91 -16.86
C GLN A 171 -21.87 0.97 -18.37
N THR A 172 -20.81 0.99 -19.19
CA THR A 172 -20.95 0.99 -20.66
C THR A 172 -21.48 -0.32 -21.19
N VAL A 173 -21.05 -1.47 -20.66
CA VAL A 173 -21.57 -2.78 -21.08
C VAL A 173 -23.05 -2.95 -20.71
N SER A 174 -23.50 -2.41 -19.58
CA SER A 174 -24.91 -2.47 -19.20
C SER A 174 -25.83 -1.53 -20.00
N ALA A 175 -25.27 -0.52 -20.68
CA ALA A 175 -26.01 0.39 -21.57
C ALA A 175 -26.21 -0.16 -22.98
N GLU A 176 -25.35 -1.07 -23.44
CA GLU A 176 -25.45 -1.71 -24.78
C GLU A 176 -26.40 -2.91 -24.81
N CYS A 177 -26.90 -3.38 -23.67
CA CYS A 177 -27.84 -4.51 -23.56
C CYS A 177 -29.31 -4.09 -23.31
N ARG A 178 -29.73 -2.89 -23.74
CA ARG A 178 -31.14 -2.46 -23.69
C ARG A 178 -31.66 -2.08 -25.07
#